data_17db29e0b169fa98902edeb204c8bdfb
#
_entry.id   17db29e0b169fa98902edeb204c8bdfb
#
_cell.length_a   1.000
_cell.length_b   1.000
_cell.length_c   1.000
_cell.angle_alpha   90.00
_cell.angle_beta   90.00
_cell.angle_gamma   90.00
#
_symmetry.space_group_name_H-M   'P 1'
#
loop_
_entity.id
_entity.type
_entity.pdbx_description
1 polymer ?
#
loop_
_entity_poly.entity_id
_entity_poly.type
_entity_poly.pdbx_seq_one_letter_code
_entity_poly.pdbx_strand_id
1 'polypeptide(L)'
;MRALRIALWALALGGIGLACAPAQAQSPHTHMHSFSGAEHWARVFDDPERDAWQKPHQVIETLALGPDAAVADIGSGTGYFSVRLAHFLPKGRVYGVDVEPDMVKYLADRARREGLRNLISVNGAPDDARLPHKVDLVLMVDTNHHIERREAYFRKLAQSLNPGARVAIIDFNAQSETGPPPAERVAPARVVEEMAAAGFRLLGEHHFLPRQYFLTFQLKGAG
;
A
#
# COMPACT_ATOMS: atom_id res chain seq x y z
N MET A 1 68.05 -23.73 -67.16
CA MET A 1 66.77 -24.36 -66.96
C MET A 1 66.37 -24.00 -65.50
N ARG A 2 65.48 -23.04 -65.29
CA ARG A 2 65.14 -22.44 -64.00
C ARG A 2 63.80 -22.95 -63.51
N ALA A 3 63.79 -23.56 -62.35
CA ALA A 3 62.58 -24.02 -61.67
C ALA A 3 61.86 -22.87 -60.93
N LEU A 4 60.57 -22.75 -61.25
CA LEU A 4 59.66 -21.73 -60.65
C LEU A 4 59.08 -22.27 -59.36
N ARG A 5 59.32 -21.58 -58.22
CA ARG A 5 58.70 -21.93 -56.94
C ARG A 5 57.40 -21.13 -56.79
N ILE A 6 56.29 -21.83 -56.68
CA ILE A 6 54.99 -21.23 -56.33
C ILE A 6 54.84 -21.25 -54.83
N ALA A 7 54.69 -20.05 -54.23
CA ALA A 7 54.38 -19.91 -52.82
C ALA A 7 52.87 -19.85 -52.62
N LEU A 8 52.34 -20.80 -51.86
CA LEU A 8 50.96 -20.81 -51.39
C LEU A 8 50.81 -19.93 -50.17
N TRP A 9 49.97 -18.90 -50.26
CA TRP A 9 49.51 -18.11 -49.13
C TRP A 9 48.25 -18.73 -48.59
N ALA A 10 48.26 -19.19 -47.33
CA ALA A 10 47.10 -19.63 -46.57
C ALA A 10 46.44 -18.41 -45.93
N LEU A 11 45.22 -18.09 -46.35
CA LEU A 11 44.38 -17.09 -45.67
C LEU A 11 43.78 -17.72 -44.44
N ALA A 12 44.19 -17.25 -43.25
CA ALA A 12 43.50 -17.56 -42.00
C ALA A 12 42.31 -16.61 -41.81
N LEU A 13 41.10 -17.14 -41.98
CA LEU A 13 39.86 -16.47 -41.63
C LEU A 13 39.70 -16.49 -40.10
N GLY A 14 40.03 -15.38 -39.43
CA GLY A 14 39.71 -15.17 -38.04
C GLY A 14 38.23 -14.87 -37.85
N GLY A 15 37.48 -15.85 -37.33
CA GLY A 15 36.09 -15.66 -36.94
C GLY A 15 36.02 -14.77 -35.69
N ILE A 16 35.47 -13.56 -35.85
CA ILE A 16 35.11 -12.68 -34.71
C ILE A 16 33.80 -13.21 -34.17
N GLY A 17 33.89 -14.01 -33.11
CA GLY A 17 32.73 -14.40 -32.32
C GLY A 17 32.20 -13.17 -31.52
N LEU A 18 31.08 -12.61 -31.97
CA LEU A 18 30.31 -11.70 -31.14
C LEU A 18 29.76 -12.48 -29.95
N ALA A 19 30.37 -12.33 -28.79
CA ALA A 19 29.80 -12.75 -27.52
C ALA A 19 28.64 -11.81 -27.21
N CYS A 20 27.41 -12.28 -27.41
CA CYS A 20 26.20 -11.62 -26.95
C CYS A 20 26.17 -11.76 -25.41
N ALA A 21 26.54 -10.69 -24.70
CA ALA A 21 26.36 -10.64 -23.25
C ALA A 21 24.85 -10.64 -22.96
N PRO A 22 24.37 -11.46 -21.99
CA PRO A 22 22.96 -11.39 -21.62
C PRO A 22 22.67 -10.00 -21.06
N ALA A 23 21.67 -9.34 -21.65
CA ALA A 23 21.11 -8.12 -21.10
C ALA A 23 20.61 -8.43 -19.68
N GLN A 24 21.27 -7.90 -18.68
CA GLN A 24 20.78 -7.91 -17.32
C GLN A 24 19.48 -7.11 -17.34
N ALA A 25 18.37 -7.80 -17.16
CA ALA A 25 17.10 -7.17 -16.88
C ALA A 25 17.27 -6.38 -15.57
N GLN A 26 17.35 -5.07 -15.68
CA GLN A 26 17.29 -4.18 -14.53
C GLN A 26 15.92 -4.40 -13.91
N SER A 27 15.88 -4.98 -12.72
CA SER A 27 14.67 -5.02 -11.90
C SER A 27 14.17 -3.59 -11.77
N PRO A 28 12.87 -3.33 -11.96
CA PRO A 28 12.33 -2.01 -11.70
C PRO A 28 12.57 -1.72 -10.20
N HIS A 29 13.53 -0.87 -9.92
CA HIS A 29 13.72 -0.34 -8.59
C HIS A 29 12.50 0.54 -8.31
N THR A 30 11.51 -0.03 -7.64
CA THR A 30 10.46 0.74 -7.00
C THR A 30 11.17 1.61 -5.98
N HIS A 31 11.21 2.92 -6.23
CA HIS A 31 11.71 3.87 -5.26
C HIS A 31 10.77 3.84 -4.07
N MET A 32 11.12 3.10 -3.02
CA MET A 32 10.48 3.27 -1.73
C MET A 32 10.80 4.68 -1.26
N HIS A 33 9.84 5.58 -1.39
CA HIS A 33 9.95 6.91 -0.80
C HIS A 33 9.98 6.72 0.72
N SER A 34 11.09 7.07 1.37
CA SER A 34 11.14 7.12 2.83
C SER A 34 10.36 8.34 3.30
N PHE A 35 9.42 8.12 4.21
CA PHE A 35 8.68 9.17 4.90
C PHE A 35 9.29 9.48 6.27
N SER A 36 10.61 9.34 6.42
CA SER A 36 11.31 9.75 7.63
C SER A 36 11.11 11.25 7.92
N GLY A 37 11.14 11.64 9.20
CA GLY A 37 10.87 13.01 9.61
C GLY A 37 9.37 13.32 9.74
N ALA A 38 8.66 12.54 10.55
CA ALA A 38 7.21 12.62 10.74
C ALA A 38 6.68 14.02 11.05
N GLU A 39 7.45 14.86 11.79
CA GLU A 39 7.09 16.27 12.06
C GLU A 39 6.96 17.12 10.78
N HIS A 40 7.79 16.84 9.78
CA HIS A 40 7.70 17.51 8.48
C HIS A 40 6.42 17.06 7.75
N TRP A 41 6.20 15.74 7.70
CA TRP A 41 5.06 15.14 7.00
C TRP A 41 3.72 15.42 7.67
N ALA A 42 3.71 15.66 9.00
CA ALA A 42 2.48 16.02 9.71
C ALA A 42 1.81 17.27 9.12
N ARG A 43 2.58 18.25 8.67
CA ARG A 43 2.05 19.45 8.03
C ARG A 43 1.36 19.17 6.68
N VAL A 44 1.76 18.10 6.00
CA VAL A 44 1.19 17.67 4.71
C VAL A 44 0.03 16.71 4.95
N PHE A 45 0.21 15.72 5.83
CA PHE A 45 -0.77 14.67 6.04
C PHE A 45 -1.97 15.10 6.89
N ASP A 46 -1.77 16.05 7.78
CA ASP A 46 -2.81 16.60 8.65
C ASP A 46 -3.31 17.99 8.18
N ASP A 47 -3.03 18.38 6.91
CA ASP A 47 -3.52 19.64 6.35
C ASP A 47 -5.06 19.65 6.41
N PRO A 48 -5.67 20.68 7.03
CA PRO A 48 -7.14 20.81 7.10
C PRO A 48 -7.81 20.86 5.72
N GLU A 49 -7.14 21.37 4.68
CA GLU A 49 -7.67 21.37 3.32
C GLU A 49 -7.90 19.94 2.76
N ARG A 50 -7.23 18.94 3.33
CA ARG A 50 -7.44 17.53 2.99
C ARG A 50 -8.88 17.09 3.24
N ASP A 51 -9.53 17.60 4.27
CA ASP A 51 -10.91 17.22 4.63
C ASP A 51 -11.91 17.50 3.52
N ALA A 52 -11.68 18.54 2.69
CA ALA A 52 -12.58 18.91 1.61
C ALA A 52 -12.67 17.83 0.51
N TRP A 53 -11.59 17.12 0.22
CA TRP A 53 -11.54 16.11 -0.84
C TRP A 53 -11.44 14.68 -0.30
N GLN A 54 -10.79 14.45 0.85
CA GLN A 54 -10.68 13.13 1.49
C GLN A 54 -11.96 12.73 2.23
N LYS A 55 -12.78 13.71 2.65
CA LYS A 55 -14.09 13.54 3.32
C LYS A 55 -14.06 12.49 4.44
N PRO A 56 -13.17 12.61 5.45
CA PRO A 56 -12.91 11.55 6.40
C PRO A 56 -14.14 11.12 7.20
N HIS A 57 -15.04 12.04 7.54
CA HIS A 57 -16.29 11.70 8.24
C HIS A 57 -17.19 10.82 7.36
N GLN A 58 -17.39 11.21 6.10
CA GLN A 58 -18.21 10.43 5.17
C GLN A 58 -17.59 9.06 4.88
N VAL A 59 -16.26 8.97 4.80
CA VAL A 59 -15.55 7.67 4.70
C VAL A 59 -15.87 6.80 5.91
N ILE A 60 -15.67 7.30 7.13
CA ILE A 60 -15.90 6.52 8.37
C ILE A 60 -17.36 6.10 8.50
N GLU A 61 -18.32 6.97 8.21
CA GLU A 61 -19.75 6.65 8.20
C GLU A 61 -20.08 5.53 7.19
N THR A 62 -19.51 5.61 5.98
CA THR A 62 -19.68 4.60 4.92
C THR A 62 -19.18 3.22 5.33
N LEU A 63 -18.16 3.16 6.19
CA LEU A 63 -17.64 1.90 6.73
C LEU A 63 -18.63 1.19 7.66
N ALA A 64 -19.66 1.87 8.18
CA ALA A 64 -20.73 1.32 9.02
C ALA A 64 -20.20 0.40 10.12
N LEU A 65 -19.31 0.94 10.97
CA LEU A 65 -18.63 0.22 12.04
C LEU A 65 -19.51 0.13 13.29
N GLY A 66 -19.50 -1.03 13.94
CA GLY A 66 -20.04 -1.14 15.29
C GLY A 66 -19.22 -0.33 16.31
N PRO A 67 -19.81 0.12 17.42
CA PRO A 67 -19.16 1.01 18.37
C PRO A 67 -17.97 0.39 19.11
N ASP A 68 -17.83 -0.92 19.08
CA ASP A 68 -16.79 -1.74 19.70
C ASP A 68 -15.84 -2.41 18.68
N ALA A 69 -15.95 -2.04 17.40
CA ALA A 69 -15.17 -2.63 16.33
C ALA A 69 -13.65 -2.46 16.55
N ALA A 70 -12.91 -3.50 16.17
CA ALA A 70 -11.46 -3.47 16.05
C ALA A 70 -11.07 -3.10 14.62
N VAL A 71 -10.29 -2.04 14.44
CA VAL A 71 -9.91 -1.50 13.11
C VAL A 71 -8.41 -1.43 12.99
N ALA A 72 -7.85 -1.79 11.84
CA ALA A 72 -6.49 -1.50 11.47
C ALA A 72 -6.48 -0.43 10.37
N ASP A 73 -5.74 0.65 10.59
CA ASP A 73 -5.42 1.69 9.62
C ASP A 73 -3.98 1.45 9.15
N ILE A 74 -3.81 0.88 7.94
CA ILE A 74 -2.51 0.46 7.40
C ILE A 74 -1.95 1.56 6.49
N GLY A 75 -0.71 1.97 6.76
CA GLY A 75 -0.11 3.19 6.24
C GLY A 75 -0.66 4.40 6.97
N SER A 76 -0.75 4.29 8.30
CA SER A 76 -1.41 5.30 9.15
C SER A 76 -0.71 6.66 9.16
N GLY A 77 0.56 6.72 8.78
CA GLY A 77 1.36 7.94 8.80
C GLY A 77 1.29 8.64 10.16
N THR A 78 0.94 9.92 10.15
CA THR A 78 0.77 10.74 11.35
C THR A 78 -0.55 10.50 12.09
N GLY A 79 -1.44 9.67 11.54
CA GLY A 79 -2.70 9.26 12.18
C GLY A 79 -3.93 10.03 11.72
N TYR A 80 -3.94 10.56 10.49
CA TYR A 80 -5.07 11.33 9.97
C TYR A 80 -6.41 10.58 10.10
N PHE A 81 -6.47 9.31 9.69
CA PHE A 81 -7.65 8.46 9.91
C PHE A 81 -7.65 7.78 11.28
N SER A 82 -6.50 7.30 11.76
CA SER A 82 -6.40 6.57 13.04
C SER A 82 -6.99 7.35 14.22
N VAL A 83 -6.68 8.64 14.33
CA VAL A 83 -7.20 9.51 15.40
C VAL A 83 -8.71 9.70 15.29
N ARG A 84 -9.22 9.97 14.08
CA ARG A 84 -10.66 10.11 13.82
C ARG A 84 -11.42 8.82 14.12
N LEU A 85 -10.88 7.66 13.71
CA LEU A 85 -11.44 6.35 14.04
C LEU A 85 -11.46 6.11 15.57
N ALA A 86 -10.40 6.48 16.29
CA ALA A 86 -10.34 6.32 17.73
C ALA A 86 -11.40 7.15 18.46
N HIS A 87 -11.67 8.37 18.00
CA HIS A 87 -12.78 9.18 18.52
C HIS A 87 -14.16 8.60 18.15
N PHE A 88 -14.30 8.07 16.92
CA PHE A 88 -15.56 7.49 16.46
C PHE A 88 -15.91 6.17 17.17
N LEU A 89 -14.90 5.41 17.61
CA LEU A 89 -15.02 4.09 18.22
C LEU A 89 -14.56 4.10 19.69
N PRO A 90 -15.23 4.82 20.61
CA PRO A 90 -14.74 4.97 21.98
C PRO A 90 -14.70 3.67 22.79
N LYS A 91 -15.44 2.63 22.37
CA LYS A 91 -15.43 1.27 22.94
C LYS A 91 -14.64 0.27 22.09
N GLY A 92 -14.26 0.66 20.88
CA GLY A 92 -13.50 -0.15 19.94
C GLY A 92 -12.00 -0.06 20.15
N ARG A 93 -11.26 -0.55 19.17
CA ARG A 93 -9.79 -0.50 19.17
C ARG A 93 -9.27 -0.15 17.78
N VAL A 94 -8.32 0.75 17.72
CA VAL A 94 -7.68 1.18 16.46
C VAL A 94 -6.20 0.85 16.52
N TYR A 95 -5.72 0.13 15.51
CA TYR A 95 -4.31 -0.15 15.27
C TYR A 95 -3.84 0.72 14.11
N GLY A 96 -3.06 1.76 14.39
CA GLY A 96 -2.38 2.55 13.37
C GLY A 96 -1.06 1.87 13.01
N VAL A 97 -1.00 1.29 11.81
CA VAL A 97 0.13 0.49 11.34
C VAL A 97 0.94 1.29 10.34
N ASP A 98 2.24 1.40 10.56
CA ASP A 98 3.14 1.99 9.59
C ASP A 98 4.47 1.24 9.55
N VAL A 99 5.17 1.29 8.41
CA VAL A 99 6.49 0.66 8.23
C VAL A 99 7.61 1.59 8.67
N GLU A 100 7.36 2.92 8.66
CA GLU A 100 8.32 3.94 9.05
C GLU A 100 8.36 4.12 10.58
N PRO A 101 9.48 3.83 11.25
CA PRO A 101 9.57 3.94 12.71
C PRO A 101 9.25 5.34 13.25
N ASP A 102 9.57 6.40 12.50
CA ASP A 102 9.28 7.78 12.87
C ASP A 102 7.77 8.05 12.91
N MET A 103 7.00 7.49 11.95
CA MET A 103 5.54 7.57 11.93
C MET A 103 4.92 6.81 13.10
N VAL A 104 5.43 5.60 13.36
CA VAL A 104 4.98 4.77 14.49
C VAL A 104 5.17 5.52 15.81
N LYS A 105 6.35 6.11 16.02
CA LYS A 105 6.65 6.91 17.22
C LYS A 105 5.76 8.15 17.28
N TYR A 106 5.63 8.89 16.19
CA TYR A 106 4.81 10.10 16.13
C TYR A 106 3.36 9.81 16.50
N LEU A 107 2.76 8.75 15.91
CA LEU A 107 1.38 8.35 16.20
C LEU A 107 1.21 7.91 17.67
N ALA A 108 2.15 7.14 18.21
CA ALA A 108 2.12 6.77 19.64
C ALA A 108 2.17 7.99 20.57
N ASP A 109 3.01 8.97 20.24
CA ASP A 109 3.12 10.22 20.99
C ASP A 109 1.85 11.06 20.86
N ARG A 110 1.26 11.12 19.67
CA ARG A 110 -0.01 11.79 19.39
C ARG A 110 -1.15 11.17 20.18
N ALA A 111 -1.29 9.85 20.16
CA ALA A 111 -2.32 9.14 20.91
C ALA A 111 -2.24 9.45 22.42
N ARG A 112 -1.02 9.50 22.98
CA ARG A 112 -0.81 9.87 24.39
C ARG A 112 -1.20 11.34 24.68
N ARG A 113 -0.79 12.28 23.82
CA ARG A 113 -1.12 13.71 23.98
C ARG A 113 -2.62 13.96 23.92
N GLU A 114 -3.32 13.24 23.03
CA GLU A 114 -4.76 13.37 22.83
C GLU A 114 -5.59 12.47 23.76
N GLY A 115 -4.94 11.67 24.63
CA GLY A 115 -5.62 10.80 25.60
C GLY A 115 -6.36 9.60 24.99
N LEU A 116 -6.01 9.19 23.76
CA LEU A 116 -6.65 8.11 22.99
C LEU A 116 -6.11 6.75 23.42
N ARG A 117 -6.68 6.18 24.49
CA ARG A 117 -6.24 4.89 25.05
C ARG A 117 -6.57 3.69 24.17
N ASN A 118 -7.49 3.85 23.24
CA ASN A 118 -7.94 2.84 22.28
C ASN A 118 -7.18 2.90 20.94
N LEU A 119 -6.23 3.84 20.77
CA LEU A 119 -5.35 3.95 19.61
C LEU A 119 -3.97 3.38 19.95
N ILE A 120 -3.57 2.34 19.21
CA ILE A 120 -2.32 1.62 19.39
C ILE A 120 -1.51 1.74 18.10
N SER A 121 -0.32 2.32 18.18
CA SER A 121 0.62 2.36 17.07
C SER A 121 1.39 1.05 16.95
N VAL A 122 1.52 0.54 15.71
CA VAL A 122 2.13 -0.75 15.40
C VAL A 122 3.19 -0.57 14.32
N ASN A 123 4.38 -1.10 14.54
CA ASN A 123 5.41 -1.14 13.51
C ASN A 123 5.22 -2.38 12.62
N GLY A 124 4.64 -2.15 11.44
CA GLY A 124 4.49 -3.13 10.39
C GLY A 124 5.79 -3.46 9.67
N ALA A 125 5.68 -4.30 8.66
CA ALA A 125 6.73 -4.57 7.68
C ALA A 125 6.15 -4.45 6.27
N PRO A 126 6.99 -4.29 5.23
CA PRO A 126 6.52 -4.14 3.85
C PRO A 126 5.63 -5.30 3.35
N ASP A 127 5.78 -6.48 3.96
CA ASP A 127 5.03 -7.70 3.62
C ASP A 127 4.09 -8.20 4.74
N ASP A 128 3.96 -7.44 5.85
CA ASP A 128 3.19 -7.87 7.01
C ASP A 128 2.72 -6.69 7.87
N ALA A 129 1.43 -6.56 8.09
CA ALA A 129 0.88 -5.54 9.00
C ALA A 129 1.23 -5.81 10.48
N ARG A 130 1.67 -7.00 10.86
CA ARG A 130 2.03 -7.43 12.23
C ARG A 130 0.96 -7.09 13.26
N LEU A 131 -0.30 -7.25 12.89
CA LEU A 131 -1.41 -6.95 13.79
C LEU A 131 -1.37 -7.84 15.02
N PRO A 132 -1.43 -7.27 16.25
CA PRO A 132 -1.37 -8.06 17.49
C PRO A 132 -2.65 -8.86 17.75
N HIS A 133 -3.77 -8.45 17.17
CA HIS A 133 -5.07 -9.11 17.27
C HIS A 133 -5.81 -9.05 15.94
N LYS A 134 -6.81 -9.93 15.78
CA LYS A 134 -7.72 -9.88 14.63
C LYS A 134 -8.58 -8.63 14.67
N VAL A 135 -8.96 -8.16 13.48
CA VAL A 135 -9.73 -6.93 13.29
C VAL A 135 -10.99 -7.18 12.46
N ASP A 136 -11.97 -6.29 12.62
CA ASP A 136 -13.26 -6.31 11.91
C ASP A 136 -13.20 -5.49 10.63
N LEU A 137 -12.26 -4.55 10.56
CA LEU A 137 -11.99 -3.76 9.38
C LEU A 137 -10.48 -3.48 9.24
N VAL A 138 -10.02 -3.54 8.00
CA VAL A 138 -8.77 -2.93 7.58
C VAL A 138 -9.10 -1.75 6.69
N LEU A 139 -8.55 -0.59 7.01
CA LEU A 139 -8.57 0.61 6.17
C LEU A 139 -7.17 0.84 5.60
N MET A 140 -7.07 1.10 4.32
CA MET A 140 -5.87 1.56 3.63
C MET A 140 -6.22 2.80 2.83
N VAL A 141 -5.56 3.92 3.13
CA VAL A 141 -5.75 5.18 2.41
C VAL A 141 -4.42 5.66 1.89
N ASP A 142 -4.31 5.86 0.58
CA ASP A 142 -3.09 6.32 -0.09
C ASP A 142 -1.86 5.43 0.20
N THR A 143 -2.07 4.12 0.35
CA THR A 143 -1.07 3.16 0.81
C THR A 143 -0.91 1.97 -0.12
N ASN A 144 -2.01 1.53 -0.76
CA ASN A 144 -2.01 0.31 -1.56
C ASN A 144 -0.99 0.33 -2.71
N HIS A 145 -0.73 1.52 -3.29
CA HIS A 145 0.26 1.67 -4.36
C HIS A 145 1.71 1.47 -3.90
N HIS A 146 2.01 1.54 -2.61
CA HIS A 146 3.34 1.26 -2.04
C HIS A 146 3.60 -0.23 -1.79
N ILE A 147 2.58 -1.09 -1.83
CA ILE A 147 2.73 -2.52 -1.57
C ILE A 147 3.16 -3.24 -2.86
N GLU A 148 4.38 -3.77 -2.89
CA GLU A 148 4.94 -4.40 -4.09
C GLU A 148 4.25 -5.72 -4.47
N ARG A 149 4.04 -6.62 -3.50
CA ARG A 149 3.46 -7.95 -3.69
C ARG A 149 2.07 -8.03 -3.08
N ARG A 150 1.14 -7.18 -3.57
CA ARG A 150 -0.20 -6.99 -2.99
C ARG A 150 -0.97 -8.29 -2.77
N GLU A 151 -0.99 -9.18 -3.76
CA GLU A 151 -1.70 -10.47 -3.63
C GLU A 151 -1.17 -11.31 -2.45
N ALA A 152 0.15 -11.42 -2.30
CA ALA A 152 0.77 -12.14 -1.18
C ALA A 152 0.51 -11.44 0.16
N TYR A 153 0.60 -10.12 0.16
CA TYR A 153 0.30 -9.30 1.33
C TYR A 153 -1.13 -9.50 1.83
N PHE A 154 -2.13 -9.43 0.93
CA PHE A 154 -3.53 -9.62 1.30
C PHE A 154 -3.86 -11.04 1.72
N ARG A 155 -3.23 -12.08 1.14
CA ARG A 155 -3.35 -13.46 1.64
C ARG A 155 -2.87 -13.59 3.08
N LYS A 156 -1.75 -12.94 3.42
CA LYS A 156 -1.22 -12.93 4.78
C LYS A 156 -2.13 -12.15 5.72
N LEU A 157 -2.56 -10.97 5.31
CA LEU A 157 -3.48 -10.12 6.06
C LEU A 157 -4.80 -10.81 6.39
N ALA A 158 -5.30 -11.69 5.51
CA ALA A 158 -6.52 -12.44 5.73
C ALA A 158 -6.51 -13.26 7.03
N GLN A 159 -5.32 -13.70 7.50
CA GLN A 159 -5.18 -14.44 8.76
C GLN A 159 -5.44 -13.58 10.01
N SER A 160 -5.33 -12.25 9.85
CA SER A 160 -5.58 -11.26 10.90
C SER A 160 -6.99 -10.68 10.87
N LEU A 161 -7.90 -11.27 10.11
CA LEU A 161 -9.29 -10.82 10.01
C LEU A 161 -10.23 -11.69 10.86
N ASN A 162 -11.20 -11.03 11.50
CA ASN A 162 -12.32 -11.71 12.12
C ASN A 162 -13.29 -12.28 11.04
N PRO A 163 -14.12 -13.29 11.37
CA PRO A 163 -15.19 -13.71 10.47
C PRO A 163 -16.08 -12.51 10.09
N GLY A 164 -16.34 -12.35 8.79
CA GLY A 164 -17.14 -11.22 8.29
C GLY A 164 -16.41 -9.89 8.18
N ALA A 165 -15.15 -9.81 8.58
CA ALA A 165 -14.35 -8.60 8.47
C ALA A 165 -14.21 -8.10 7.02
N ARG A 166 -14.00 -6.80 6.88
CA ARG A 166 -13.89 -6.12 5.60
C ARG A 166 -12.51 -5.47 5.42
N VAL A 167 -12.14 -5.28 4.17
CA VAL A 167 -10.99 -4.48 3.77
C VAL A 167 -11.49 -3.33 2.91
N ALA A 168 -11.15 -2.11 3.28
CA ALA A 168 -11.46 -0.88 2.57
C ALA A 168 -10.17 -0.29 1.99
N ILE A 169 -10.14 -0.08 0.68
CA ILE A 169 -8.99 0.48 -0.03
C ILE A 169 -9.44 1.77 -0.71
N ILE A 170 -8.79 2.86 -0.33
CA ILE A 170 -8.96 4.20 -0.90
C ILE A 170 -7.61 4.62 -1.46
N ASP A 171 -7.56 4.92 -2.76
CA ASP A 171 -6.30 5.33 -3.39
C ASP A 171 -6.57 6.23 -4.60
N PHE A 172 -5.56 6.92 -5.10
CA PHE A 172 -5.68 7.92 -6.14
C PHE A 172 -6.19 7.32 -7.46
N ASN A 173 -7.21 7.96 -8.04
CA ASN A 173 -7.70 7.63 -9.37
C ASN A 173 -6.82 8.26 -10.47
N ALA A 174 -7.05 7.86 -11.72
CA ALA A 174 -6.26 8.34 -12.85
C ALA A 174 -6.41 9.85 -13.11
N GLN A 175 -7.52 10.44 -12.69
CA GLN A 175 -7.88 11.86 -12.92
C GLN A 175 -7.37 12.78 -11.80
N SER A 176 -6.83 12.25 -10.72
CA SER A 176 -6.34 13.07 -9.62
C SER A 176 -5.19 13.97 -10.06
N GLU A 177 -5.28 15.27 -9.72
CA GLU A 177 -4.21 16.25 -9.95
C GLU A 177 -3.12 16.19 -8.86
N THR A 178 -3.36 15.44 -7.79
CA THR A 178 -2.47 15.28 -6.63
C THR A 178 -2.16 13.81 -6.39
N GLY A 179 -1.22 13.53 -5.49
CA GLY A 179 -0.78 12.17 -5.16
C GLY A 179 0.41 11.71 -6.00
N PRO A 180 0.67 10.39 -6.07
CA PRO A 180 1.83 9.86 -6.78
C PRO A 180 1.73 10.09 -8.30
N PRO A 181 2.86 10.07 -9.02
CA PRO A 181 2.87 10.11 -10.49
C PRO A 181 1.90 9.07 -11.07
N PRO A 182 1.25 9.36 -12.22
CA PRO A 182 0.28 8.43 -12.83
C PRO A 182 0.80 7.00 -13.03
N ALA A 183 2.10 6.85 -13.31
CA ALA A 183 2.74 5.54 -13.50
C ALA A 183 2.83 4.69 -12.23
N GLU A 184 2.73 5.30 -11.05
CA GLU A 184 2.78 4.63 -9.75
C GLU A 184 1.37 4.32 -9.19
N ARG A 185 0.32 4.85 -9.82
CA ARG A 185 -1.07 4.61 -9.41
C ARG A 185 -1.54 3.22 -9.83
N VAL A 186 -2.27 2.58 -8.95
CA VAL A 186 -2.87 1.26 -9.22
C VAL A 186 -4.32 1.46 -9.65
N ALA A 187 -4.66 1.02 -10.86
CA ALA A 187 -6.03 1.13 -11.36
C ALA A 187 -7.01 0.30 -10.51
N PRO A 188 -8.25 0.79 -10.27
CA PRO A 188 -9.27 0.07 -9.48
C PRO A 188 -9.50 -1.37 -9.95
N ALA A 189 -9.58 -1.59 -11.27
CA ALA A 189 -9.75 -2.93 -11.85
C ALA A 189 -8.61 -3.87 -11.45
N ARG A 190 -7.37 -3.36 -11.43
CA ARG A 190 -6.20 -4.14 -11.01
C ARG A 190 -6.27 -4.52 -9.52
N VAL A 191 -6.72 -3.59 -8.67
CA VAL A 191 -6.94 -3.89 -7.24
C VAL A 191 -7.98 -4.99 -7.08
N VAL A 192 -9.09 -4.93 -7.82
CA VAL A 192 -10.14 -5.97 -7.79
C VAL A 192 -9.59 -7.33 -8.19
N GLU A 193 -8.79 -7.41 -9.27
CA GLU A 193 -8.14 -8.65 -9.71
C GLU A 193 -7.20 -9.23 -8.64
N GLU A 194 -6.33 -8.41 -8.07
CA GLU A 194 -5.36 -8.83 -7.05
C GLU A 194 -6.04 -9.26 -5.74
N MET A 195 -7.08 -8.54 -5.32
CA MET A 195 -7.89 -8.92 -4.17
C MET A 195 -8.65 -10.24 -4.42
N ALA A 196 -9.19 -10.42 -5.64
CA ALA A 196 -9.86 -11.67 -6.00
C ALA A 196 -8.90 -12.87 -6.00
N ALA A 197 -7.66 -12.69 -6.48
CA ALA A 197 -6.59 -13.68 -6.44
C ALA A 197 -6.12 -13.98 -5.01
N ALA A 198 -6.19 -12.98 -4.11
CA ALA A 198 -5.90 -13.13 -2.69
C ALA A 198 -7.05 -13.78 -1.88
N GLY A 199 -8.18 -14.10 -2.51
CA GLY A 199 -9.32 -14.78 -1.87
C GLY A 199 -10.43 -13.86 -1.38
N PHE A 200 -10.42 -12.59 -1.77
CA PHE A 200 -11.48 -11.63 -1.44
C PHE A 200 -12.51 -11.50 -2.56
N ARG A 201 -13.69 -11.01 -2.23
CA ARG A 201 -14.71 -10.56 -3.17
C ARG A 201 -14.98 -9.08 -2.97
N LEU A 202 -15.23 -8.37 -4.05
CA LEU A 202 -15.69 -6.98 -4.00
C LEU A 202 -17.09 -6.95 -3.37
N LEU A 203 -17.29 -6.06 -2.40
CA LEU A 203 -18.60 -5.76 -1.79
C LEU A 203 -19.24 -4.54 -2.42
N GLY A 204 -18.46 -3.51 -2.72
CA GLY A 204 -18.97 -2.27 -3.26
C GLY A 204 -17.89 -1.30 -3.68
N GLU A 205 -18.31 -0.36 -4.52
CA GLU A 205 -17.54 0.80 -4.97
C GLU A 205 -18.28 2.07 -4.53
N HIS A 206 -17.55 3.03 -3.99
CA HIS A 206 -18.09 4.30 -3.53
C HIS A 206 -17.49 5.45 -4.34
N HIS A 207 -18.33 6.33 -4.91
CA HIS A 207 -17.93 7.33 -5.91
C HIS A 207 -17.94 8.77 -5.41
N PHE A 208 -18.04 9.00 -4.11
CA PHE A 208 -18.16 10.34 -3.55
C PHE A 208 -16.83 11.08 -3.36
N LEU A 209 -15.68 10.38 -3.48
CA LEU A 209 -14.36 10.98 -3.38
C LEU A 209 -13.92 11.53 -4.75
N PRO A 210 -13.62 12.83 -4.86
CA PRO A 210 -13.33 13.44 -6.16
C PRO A 210 -11.98 13.03 -6.77
N ARG A 211 -11.01 12.61 -5.93
CA ARG A 211 -9.62 12.34 -6.34
C ARG A 211 -9.23 10.87 -6.21
N GLN A 212 -10.09 10.05 -5.62
CA GLN A 212 -9.77 8.67 -5.25
C GLN A 212 -10.89 7.72 -5.63
N TYR A 213 -10.54 6.45 -5.82
CA TYR A 213 -11.51 5.37 -5.76
C TYR A 213 -11.63 4.89 -4.31
N PHE A 214 -12.76 4.31 -3.99
CA PHE A 214 -13.02 3.68 -2.69
C PHE A 214 -13.70 2.33 -2.92
N LEU A 215 -12.96 1.25 -2.63
CA LEU A 215 -13.40 -0.13 -2.81
C LEU A 215 -13.49 -0.83 -1.47
N THR A 216 -14.52 -1.64 -1.28
CA THR A 216 -14.69 -2.48 -0.10
C THR A 216 -14.73 -3.95 -0.48
N PHE A 217 -14.05 -4.79 0.32
CA PHE A 217 -13.87 -6.22 0.07
C PHE A 217 -14.18 -7.04 1.31
N GLN A 218 -14.45 -8.34 1.11
CA GLN A 218 -14.60 -9.34 2.16
C GLN A 218 -14.00 -10.67 1.70
N LEU A 219 -13.52 -11.49 2.63
CA LEU A 219 -13.06 -12.84 2.32
C LEU A 219 -14.17 -13.68 1.71
N LYS A 220 -13.87 -14.46 0.67
CA LYS A 220 -14.78 -15.46 0.09
C LYS A 220 -15.01 -16.57 1.14
N GLY A 221 -16.26 -16.98 1.32
CA GLY A 221 -16.60 -18.04 2.27
C GLY A 221 -16.71 -17.62 3.73
N ALA A 222 -16.60 -16.32 4.05
CA ALA A 222 -16.95 -15.76 5.36
C ALA A 222 -18.45 -15.42 5.36
N GLY A 223 -19.31 -16.45 5.48
CA GLY A 223 -20.76 -16.36 5.59
C GLY A 223 -21.26 -17.39 6.57
#